data_9cbb6e21d485c61e491d2facacbf1a98
#
_entry.id   9cbb6e21d485c61e491d2facacbf1a98
#
_cell.length_a   1.000
_cell.length_b   1.000
_cell.length_c   1.000
_cell.angle_alpha   90.00
_cell.angle_beta   90.00
_cell.angle_gamma   90.00
#
_symmetry.space_group_name_H-M   'P 1'
#
loop_
_entity.id
_entity.type
_entity.pdbx_description
1 polymer ?
#
loop_
_entity_poly.entity_id
_entity_poly.type
_entity_poly.pdbx_seq_one_letter_code
_entity_poly.pdbx_strand_id
1 'polypeptide(L)'
;WNYVFNSKLFSNTTVAYNHYQMSMADTYRKDIIEADKNGDPITDRGESYVYNSDYRSGIHDWSFHTNFDYMPVPDHHVKFGVSYLYHTFRPEVMTSRVKEAVGGQTAQDTVYNDSSNSYLHGHEFSFYAEDNADISDRLSLNVGIHLSLFSTQGKGYLSAQPRLSARYRFHDGFAAKASFTQMEQYVHLLSSSPISLPTDLWVPVTKNIRPMRSYQY
;
A
#
# COMPACT_ATOMS: atom_id res chain seq x y z
N TRP A 1 0.08 -22.54 -7.64
CA TRP A 1 0.63 -23.75 -8.24
C TRP A 1 1.81 -24.26 -7.46
N ASN A 2 1.79 -25.54 -7.07
CA ASN A 2 2.88 -26.20 -6.36
C ASN A 2 3.45 -27.31 -7.25
N TYR A 3 4.77 -27.43 -7.30
CA TYR A 3 5.43 -28.45 -8.07
C TYR A 3 6.63 -29.05 -7.32
N VAL A 4 6.67 -30.36 -7.25
CA VAL A 4 7.77 -31.14 -6.64
C VAL A 4 8.65 -31.67 -7.76
N PHE A 5 9.85 -31.12 -7.93
CA PHE A 5 10.82 -31.58 -8.93
C PHE A 5 11.45 -32.92 -8.54
N ASN A 6 11.82 -33.03 -7.27
CA ASN A 6 12.37 -34.23 -6.67
C ASN A 6 12.29 -34.13 -5.12
N SER A 7 12.87 -35.09 -4.40
CA SER A 7 12.86 -35.13 -2.94
C SER A 7 13.57 -33.95 -2.25
N LYS A 8 14.31 -33.13 -3.00
CA LYS A 8 15.13 -32.03 -2.46
C LYS A 8 14.70 -30.65 -2.96
N LEU A 9 13.92 -30.58 -4.04
CA LEU A 9 13.54 -29.33 -4.69
C LEU A 9 12.03 -29.25 -4.89
N PHE A 10 11.44 -28.22 -4.32
CA PHE A 10 10.04 -27.88 -4.42
C PHE A 10 9.87 -26.44 -4.90
N SER A 11 8.81 -26.16 -5.65
CA SER A 11 8.43 -24.78 -5.99
C SER A 11 6.98 -24.47 -5.69
N ASN A 12 6.74 -23.21 -5.35
CA ASN A 12 5.42 -22.61 -5.19
C ASN A 12 5.32 -21.38 -6.09
N THR A 13 4.35 -21.35 -6.97
CA THR A 13 4.05 -20.21 -7.84
C THR A 13 2.67 -19.65 -7.53
N THR A 14 2.60 -18.35 -7.33
CA THR A 14 1.36 -17.62 -7.00
C THR A 14 1.17 -16.47 -7.96
N VAL A 15 -0.02 -16.33 -8.49
CA VAL A 15 -0.51 -15.13 -9.18
C VAL A 15 -1.66 -14.59 -8.37
N ALA A 16 -1.65 -13.29 -8.06
CA ALA A 16 -2.71 -12.66 -7.30
C ALA A 16 -3.05 -11.29 -7.87
N TYR A 17 -4.32 -10.91 -7.70
CA TYR A 17 -4.82 -9.58 -7.95
C TYR A 17 -5.39 -9.02 -6.66
N ASN A 18 -4.90 -7.87 -6.24
CA ASN A 18 -5.39 -7.15 -5.08
C ASN A 18 -5.99 -5.82 -5.53
N HIS A 19 -7.10 -5.47 -4.91
CA HIS A 19 -7.77 -4.21 -5.13
C HIS A 19 -8.16 -3.60 -3.78
N TYR A 20 -7.66 -2.41 -3.53
CA TYR A 20 -8.09 -1.59 -2.41
C TYR A 20 -8.66 -0.28 -2.96
N GLN A 21 -9.84 0.10 -2.51
CA GLN A 21 -10.47 1.37 -2.81
C GLN A 21 -11.09 1.94 -1.54
N MET A 22 -10.82 3.20 -1.28
CA MET A 22 -11.50 4.01 -0.29
C MET A 22 -12.38 5.02 -1.01
N SER A 23 -13.61 5.16 -0.56
CA SER A 23 -14.51 6.22 -1.02
C SER A 23 -15.17 6.88 0.18
N MET A 24 -15.31 8.18 0.12
CA MET A 24 -15.95 8.99 1.13
C MET A 24 -16.85 10.01 0.46
N ALA A 25 -18.10 10.05 0.90
CA ALA A 25 -19.07 11.03 0.46
C ALA A 25 -19.50 11.87 1.64
N ASP A 26 -19.49 13.17 1.49
CA ASP A 26 -19.96 14.13 2.47
C ASP A 26 -21.03 15.03 1.88
N THR A 27 -22.05 15.33 2.67
CA THR A 27 -23.14 16.23 2.27
C THR A 27 -23.35 17.25 3.37
N TYR A 28 -23.11 18.50 3.04
CA TYR A 28 -23.49 19.62 3.88
C TYR A 28 -24.74 20.29 3.33
N ARG A 29 -25.77 20.47 4.16
CA ARG A 29 -26.99 21.17 3.78
C ARG A 29 -27.28 22.26 4.81
N LYS A 30 -27.61 23.45 4.29
CA LYS A 30 -28.06 24.57 5.06
C LYS A 30 -29.35 25.10 4.43
N ASP A 31 -30.43 25.11 5.20
CA ASP A 31 -31.69 25.73 4.80
C ASP A 31 -31.94 26.95 5.69
N ILE A 32 -32.24 28.08 5.07
CA ILE A 32 -32.68 29.31 5.75
C ILE A 32 -34.14 29.47 5.38
N ILE A 33 -35.00 29.40 6.38
CA ILE A 33 -36.46 29.51 6.22
C ILE A 33 -36.89 30.83 6.85
N GLU A 34 -37.52 31.68 6.04
CA GLU A 34 -38.21 32.86 6.57
C GLU A 34 -39.55 32.47 7.19
N ALA A 35 -39.92 33.13 8.27
CA ALA A 35 -41.18 32.92 8.92
C ALA A 35 -42.04 34.18 8.84
N ASP A 36 -43.33 33.98 8.77
CA ASP A 36 -44.33 35.07 8.83
C ASP A 36 -44.47 35.64 10.25
N LYS A 37 -45.36 36.59 10.47
CA LYS A 37 -45.60 37.25 11.75
C LYS A 37 -46.18 36.27 12.83
N ASN A 38 -46.67 35.13 12.40
CA ASN A 38 -47.23 34.10 13.27
C ASN A 38 -46.23 32.99 13.57
N GLY A 39 -45.05 33.04 12.91
CA GLY A 39 -43.98 32.02 13.01
C GLY A 39 -44.14 30.88 12.03
N ASP A 40 -45.06 30.98 11.05
CA ASP A 40 -45.22 29.95 10.01
C ASP A 40 -44.17 30.11 8.89
N PRO A 41 -43.60 29.01 8.37
CA PRO A 41 -42.56 29.08 7.33
C PRO A 41 -43.12 29.61 6.02
N ILE A 42 -42.41 30.59 5.46
CA ILE A 42 -42.72 31.17 4.12
C ILE A 42 -41.92 30.38 3.10
N THR A 43 -42.53 29.44 2.41
CA THR A 43 -41.85 28.47 1.54
C THR A 43 -41.28 29.07 0.22
N ASP A 44 -41.75 30.24 -0.18
CA ASP A 44 -41.32 30.94 -1.42
C ASP A 44 -40.19 31.95 -1.20
N ARG A 45 -39.70 32.12 0.04
CA ARG A 45 -38.64 33.06 0.42
C ARG A 45 -37.45 32.44 1.09
N GLY A 46 -37.39 31.12 1.14
CA GLY A 46 -36.27 30.38 1.76
C GLY A 46 -35.05 30.30 0.83
N GLU A 47 -33.90 30.17 1.43
CA GLU A 47 -32.64 29.82 0.76
C GLU A 47 -32.20 28.42 1.14
N SER A 48 -31.76 27.63 0.17
CA SER A 48 -31.18 26.31 0.40
C SER A 48 -29.80 26.25 -0.25
N TYR A 49 -28.84 25.81 0.53
CA TYR A 49 -27.46 25.56 0.10
C TYR A 49 -27.14 24.10 0.34
N VAL A 50 -26.73 23.38 -0.71
CA VAL A 50 -26.29 21.99 -0.63
C VAL A 50 -24.90 21.86 -1.25
N TYR A 51 -23.97 21.37 -0.45
CA TYR A 51 -22.62 21.01 -0.87
C TYR A 51 -22.45 19.50 -0.73
N ASN A 52 -22.12 18.84 -1.83
CA ASN A 52 -21.76 17.42 -1.84
C ASN A 52 -20.30 17.31 -2.24
N SER A 53 -19.58 16.41 -1.59
CA SER A 53 -18.19 16.10 -1.89
C SER A 53 -18.02 14.57 -1.93
N ASP A 54 -17.44 14.08 -3.02
CA ASP A 54 -17.03 12.69 -3.20
C ASP A 54 -15.53 12.62 -3.35
N TYR A 55 -14.90 11.88 -2.45
CA TYR A 55 -13.47 11.57 -2.48
C TYR A 55 -13.27 10.08 -2.77
N ARG A 56 -12.33 9.76 -3.66
CA ARG A 56 -11.96 8.37 -3.97
C ARG A 56 -10.47 8.23 -4.11
N SER A 57 -9.92 7.20 -3.50
CA SER A 57 -8.51 6.80 -3.60
C SER A 57 -8.40 5.29 -3.68
N GLY A 58 -7.35 4.76 -4.28
CA GLY A 58 -7.17 3.31 -4.35
C GLY A 58 -5.86 2.86 -4.97
N ILE A 59 -5.62 1.56 -4.85
CA ILE A 59 -4.51 0.85 -5.47
C ILE A 59 -4.98 -0.50 -6.00
N HIS A 60 -4.48 -0.86 -7.17
CA HIS A 60 -4.68 -2.16 -7.79
C HIS A 60 -3.32 -2.79 -8.05
N ASP A 61 -3.15 -4.03 -7.61
CA ASP A 61 -1.89 -4.74 -7.74
C ASP A 61 -2.09 -6.08 -8.44
N TRP A 62 -1.30 -6.31 -9.47
CA TRP A 62 -1.06 -7.64 -10.00
C TRP A 62 0.26 -8.14 -9.48
N SER A 63 0.28 -9.33 -8.93
CA SER A 63 1.50 -9.94 -8.40
C SER A 63 1.72 -11.34 -8.96
N PHE A 64 2.98 -11.60 -9.26
CA PHE A 64 3.50 -12.92 -9.61
C PHE A 64 4.68 -13.22 -8.69
N HIS A 65 4.65 -14.37 -8.03
CA HIS A 65 5.71 -14.86 -7.18
C HIS A 65 6.02 -16.30 -7.53
N THR A 66 7.29 -16.67 -7.61
CA THR A 66 7.71 -18.04 -7.62
C THR A 66 8.85 -18.25 -6.67
N ASN A 67 8.65 -19.19 -5.75
CA ASN A 67 9.56 -19.49 -4.65
C ASN A 67 10.02 -20.95 -4.80
N PHE A 68 11.26 -21.19 -4.48
CA PHE A 68 11.89 -22.50 -4.49
C PHE A 68 12.43 -22.82 -3.09
N ASP A 69 12.14 -24.00 -2.63
CA ASP A 69 12.72 -24.60 -1.44
C ASP A 69 13.65 -25.73 -1.87
N TYR A 70 14.92 -25.63 -1.49
CA TYR A 70 15.95 -26.57 -1.88
C TYR A 70 16.74 -27.07 -0.66
N MET A 71 16.70 -28.36 -0.42
CA MET A 71 17.39 -29.06 0.67
C MET A 71 18.47 -29.98 0.10
N PRO A 72 19.66 -29.45 -0.25
CA PRO A 72 20.73 -30.26 -0.83
C PRO A 72 21.21 -31.33 0.12
N VAL A 73 21.35 -30.99 1.39
CA VAL A 73 21.71 -31.85 2.53
C VAL A 73 20.86 -31.45 3.75
N PRO A 74 20.75 -32.32 4.80
CA PRO A 74 19.88 -32.02 5.94
C PRO A 74 20.20 -30.71 6.68
N ASP A 75 21.47 -30.32 6.70
CA ASP A 75 21.93 -29.13 7.45
C ASP A 75 21.78 -27.82 6.69
N HIS A 76 21.32 -27.84 5.43
CA HIS A 76 21.12 -26.65 4.59
C HIS A 76 19.70 -26.61 4.02
N HIS A 77 19.02 -25.50 4.26
CA HIS A 77 17.71 -25.20 3.68
C HIS A 77 17.78 -23.88 2.92
N VAL A 78 18.02 -23.99 1.62
CA VAL A 78 18.14 -22.86 0.72
C VAL A 78 16.76 -22.50 0.18
N LYS A 79 16.38 -21.22 0.34
CA LYS A 79 15.18 -20.65 -0.27
C LYS A 79 15.59 -19.55 -1.23
N PHE A 80 15.01 -19.56 -2.41
CA PHE A 80 15.20 -18.49 -3.37
C PHE A 80 13.95 -18.28 -4.21
N GLY A 81 13.82 -17.11 -4.77
CA GLY A 81 12.65 -16.82 -5.58
C GLY A 81 12.73 -15.50 -6.30
N VAL A 82 11.77 -15.31 -7.19
CA VAL A 82 11.57 -14.05 -7.91
C VAL A 82 10.14 -13.59 -7.72
N SER A 83 9.95 -12.28 -7.73
CA SER A 83 8.63 -11.69 -7.74
C SER A 83 8.55 -10.51 -8.70
N TYR A 84 7.34 -10.29 -9.20
CA TYR A 84 7.00 -9.12 -9.97
C TYR A 84 5.66 -8.60 -9.50
N LEU A 85 5.61 -7.29 -9.18
CA LEU A 85 4.40 -6.58 -8.83
C LEU A 85 4.19 -5.42 -9.81
N TYR A 86 2.97 -5.34 -10.33
CA TYR A 86 2.51 -4.21 -11.11
C TYR A 86 1.46 -3.43 -10.32
N HIS A 87 1.82 -2.22 -9.93
CA HIS A 87 0.99 -1.33 -9.15
C HIS A 87 0.30 -0.31 -10.07
N THR A 88 -0.99 -0.12 -9.86
CA THR A 88 -1.76 0.97 -10.44
C THR A 88 -2.34 1.80 -9.30
N PHE A 89 -1.82 2.98 -9.08
CA PHE A 89 -2.29 3.91 -8.07
C PHE A 89 -3.32 4.84 -8.68
N ARG A 90 -4.40 5.03 -7.94
CA ARG A 90 -5.37 6.10 -8.15
C ARG A 90 -5.26 7.05 -6.95
N PRO A 91 -4.39 8.08 -7.05
CA PRO A 91 -4.04 8.85 -5.86
C PRO A 91 -5.22 9.57 -5.28
N GLU A 92 -5.96 10.31 -6.10
CA GLU A 92 -7.11 11.07 -5.61
C GLU A 92 -8.07 11.41 -6.76
N VAL A 93 -9.37 11.29 -6.50
CA VAL A 93 -10.41 11.85 -7.33
C VAL A 93 -11.38 12.56 -6.42
N MET A 94 -11.47 13.87 -6.55
CA MET A 94 -12.42 14.69 -5.80
C MET A 94 -13.45 15.27 -6.75
N THR A 95 -14.71 15.02 -6.46
CA THR A 95 -15.84 15.66 -7.17
C THR A 95 -16.66 16.39 -6.14
N SER A 96 -16.92 17.67 -6.37
CA SER A 96 -17.80 18.44 -5.51
C SER A 96 -18.92 19.10 -6.34
N ARG A 97 -20.10 19.19 -5.72
CA ARG A 97 -21.27 19.84 -6.31
C ARG A 97 -21.82 20.86 -5.33
N VAL A 98 -21.99 22.07 -5.81
CA VAL A 98 -22.66 23.15 -5.09
C VAL A 98 -24.00 23.42 -5.75
N LYS A 99 -25.06 23.34 -4.96
CA LYS A 99 -26.40 23.70 -5.40
C LYS A 99 -26.98 24.73 -4.46
N GLU A 100 -27.40 25.85 -5.03
CA GLU A 100 -28.09 26.94 -4.34
C GLU A 100 -29.48 27.13 -4.92
N ALA A 101 -30.45 27.32 -4.06
CA ALA A 101 -31.81 27.64 -4.44
C ALA A 101 -32.32 28.81 -3.58
N VAL A 102 -33.01 29.74 -4.23
CA VAL A 102 -33.62 30.91 -3.61
C VAL A 102 -35.10 30.96 -4.03
N GLY A 103 -36.00 31.06 -3.06
CA GLY A 103 -37.44 31.06 -3.31
C GLY A 103 -37.94 29.80 -4.05
N GLY A 104 -37.32 28.63 -3.75
CA GLY A 104 -37.63 27.38 -4.43
C GLY A 104 -37.11 27.21 -5.85
N GLN A 105 -36.44 28.22 -6.41
CA GLN A 105 -35.83 28.16 -7.74
C GLN A 105 -34.32 27.93 -7.62
N THR A 106 -33.79 27.11 -8.50
CA THR A 106 -32.32 26.87 -8.55
C THR A 106 -31.61 28.13 -9.05
N ALA A 107 -30.82 28.74 -8.17
CA ALA A 107 -29.99 29.90 -8.48
C ALA A 107 -28.63 29.46 -9.03
N GLN A 108 -28.06 28.38 -8.50
CA GLN A 108 -26.77 27.80 -8.93
C GLN A 108 -26.83 26.28 -8.81
N ASP A 109 -26.23 25.58 -9.80
CA ASP A 109 -25.97 24.15 -9.76
C ASP A 109 -24.65 23.90 -10.52
N THR A 110 -23.56 23.77 -9.76
CA THR A 110 -22.22 23.70 -10.34
C THR A 110 -21.53 22.45 -9.84
N VAL A 111 -20.94 21.68 -10.75
CA VAL A 111 -20.11 20.52 -10.47
C VAL A 111 -18.66 20.91 -10.72
N TYR A 112 -17.85 20.79 -9.67
CA TYR A 112 -16.41 20.90 -9.73
C TYR A 112 -15.84 19.49 -9.76
N ASN A 113 -15.11 19.17 -10.80
CA ASN A 113 -14.49 17.85 -10.94
C ASN A 113 -12.98 18.06 -11.02
N ASP A 114 -12.31 17.84 -9.90
CA ASP A 114 -10.85 17.78 -9.85
C ASP A 114 -10.41 16.32 -9.99
N SER A 115 -10.81 15.73 -11.10
CA SER A 115 -10.25 14.46 -11.52
C SER A 115 -8.99 14.74 -12.32
N SER A 116 -7.86 14.86 -11.64
CA SER A 116 -6.61 14.50 -12.27
C SER A 116 -6.70 12.98 -12.51
N ASN A 117 -7.21 12.58 -13.65
CA ASN A 117 -7.42 11.19 -14.04
C ASN A 117 -6.06 10.50 -14.32
N SER A 118 -5.02 10.93 -13.61
CA SER A 118 -3.67 10.46 -13.75
C SER A 118 -3.43 9.28 -12.84
N TYR A 119 -3.65 8.09 -13.39
CA TYR A 119 -3.13 6.88 -12.77
C TYR A 119 -1.61 6.93 -12.75
N LEU A 120 -1.04 6.54 -11.62
CA LEU A 120 0.38 6.32 -11.50
C LEU A 120 0.65 4.82 -11.57
N HIS A 121 1.70 4.45 -12.30
CA HIS A 121 2.07 3.05 -12.45
C HIS A 121 3.44 2.80 -11.84
N GLY A 122 3.57 1.67 -11.16
CA GLY A 122 4.82 1.20 -10.58
C GLY A 122 5.08 -0.25 -10.96
N HIS A 123 6.34 -0.56 -11.23
CA HIS A 123 6.82 -1.91 -11.48
C HIS A 123 7.85 -2.27 -10.42
N GLU A 124 7.62 -3.35 -9.71
CA GLU A 124 8.56 -3.87 -8.74
C GLU A 124 9.00 -5.28 -9.14
N PHE A 125 10.31 -5.45 -9.37
CA PHE A 125 10.95 -6.74 -9.56
C PHE A 125 11.79 -7.04 -8.36
N SER A 126 11.72 -8.26 -7.86
CA SER A 126 12.64 -8.70 -6.83
C SER A 126 13.13 -10.12 -7.02
N PHE A 127 14.33 -10.34 -6.52
CA PHE A 127 14.97 -11.64 -6.38
C PHE A 127 15.45 -11.78 -4.93
N TYR A 128 15.26 -12.94 -4.33
CA TYR A 128 15.86 -13.23 -3.04
C TYR A 128 16.50 -14.61 -3.04
N ALA A 129 17.51 -14.76 -2.20
CA ALA A 129 18.09 -16.03 -1.85
C ALA A 129 18.52 -16.01 -0.38
N GLU A 130 18.22 -17.06 0.35
CA GLU A 130 18.62 -17.26 1.75
C GLU A 130 18.98 -18.71 2.00
N ASP A 131 19.92 -18.96 2.91
CA ASP A 131 20.27 -20.26 3.41
C ASP A 131 20.12 -20.30 4.93
N ASN A 132 19.32 -21.23 5.41
CA ASN A 132 19.27 -21.62 6.81
C ASN A 132 20.21 -22.80 6.98
N ALA A 133 21.37 -22.55 7.60
CA ALA A 133 22.43 -23.53 7.76
C ALA A 133 22.65 -23.89 9.22
N ASP A 134 22.59 -25.18 9.57
CA ASP A 134 23.05 -25.72 10.83
C ASP A 134 24.55 -26.06 10.74
N ILE A 135 25.38 -25.07 11.07
CA ILE A 135 26.86 -25.18 10.95
C ILE A 135 27.41 -26.21 11.94
N SER A 136 26.76 -26.36 13.09
CA SER A 136 27.05 -27.35 14.09
C SER A 136 25.85 -27.56 15.00
N ASP A 137 25.90 -28.57 15.88
CA ASP A 137 24.88 -28.82 16.91
C ASP A 137 24.54 -27.59 17.77
N ARG A 138 25.45 -26.60 17.81
CA ARG A 138 25.33 -25.39 18.64
C ARG A 138 25.13 -24.10 17.85
N LEU A 139 25.47 -24.06 16.57
CA LEU A 139 25.49 -22.85 15.76
C LEU A 139 24.58 -23.02 14.53
N SER A 140 23.48 -22.25 14.48
CA SER A 140 22.64 -22.08 13.30
C SER A 140 22.77 -20.67 12.76
N LEU A 141 22.89 -20.54 11.45
CA LEU A 141 22.97 -19.27 10.72
C LEU A 141 21.83 -19.18 9.71
N ASN A 142 21.30 -17.99 9.54
CA ASN A 142 20.50 -17.63 8.36
C ASN A 142 21.21 -16.48 7.67
N VAL A 143 21.56 -16.68 6.42
CA VAL A 143 22.22 -15.66 5.57
C VAL A 143 21.40 -15.50 4.31
N GLY A 144 21.00 -14.27 4.02
CA GLY A 144 20.18 -13.99 2.85
C GLY A 144 20.44 -12.62 2.26
N ILE A 145 20.01 -12.48 1.03
CA ILE A 145 19.96 -11.20 0.30
C ILE A 145 18.64 -11.09 -0.45
N HIS A 146 18.07 -9.90 -0.43
CA HIS A 146 16.95 -9.52 -1.26
C HIS A 146 17.36 -8.35 -2.15
N LEU A 147 17.26 -8.54 -3.47
CA LEU A 147 17.52 -7.52 -4.46
C LEU A 147 16.19 -7.06 -5.02
N SER A 148 15.97 -5.76 -5.09
CA SER A 148 14.74 -5.20 -5.65
C SER A 148 15.02 -4.04 -6.60
N LEU A 149 14.23 -3.95 -7.66
CA LEU A 149 14.19 -2.85 -8.61
C LEU A 149 12.77 -2.33 -8.68
N PHE A 150 12.56 -1.11 -8.23
CA PHE A 150 11.29 -0.41 -8.38
C PHE A 150 11.40 0.68 -9.45
N SER A 151 10.42 0.74 -10.36
CA SER A 151 10.39 1.73 -11.44
C SER A 151 9.03 2.42 -11.48
N THR A 152 9.05 3.75 -11.47
CA THR A 152 7.86 4.61 -11.58
C THR A 152 8.24 5.94 -12.24
N GLN A 153 7.36 6.49 -13.06
CA GLN A 153 7.52 7.81 -13.70
C GLN A 153 8.89 8.01 -14.38
N GLY A 154 9.44 6.96 -14.99
CA GLY A 154 10.75 7.00 -15.67
C GLY A 154 11.96 7.01 -14.72
N LYS A 155 11.77 6.80 -13.41
CA LYS A 155 12.84 6.67 -12.42
C LYS A 155 12.90 5.24 -11.87
N GLY A 156 14.11 4.68 -11.87
CA GLY A 156 14.38 3.37 -11.25
C GLY A 156 15.14 3.51 -9.93
N TYR A 157 14.84 2.62 -8.98
CA TYR A 157 15.48 2.46 -7.69
C TYR A 157 15.91 1.01 -7.51
N LEU A 158 17.21 0.79 -7.45
CA LEU A 158 17.81 -0.53 -7.19
C LEU A 158 18.23 -0.60 -5.72
N SER A 159 17.89 -1.69 -5.05
CA SER A 159 18.24 -1.93 -3.66
C SER A 159 18.80 -3.33 -3.45
N ALA A 160 19.82 -3.41 -2.58
CA ALA A 160 20.34 -4.66 -2.03
C ALA A 160 20.08 -4.67 -0.52
N GLN A 161 19.36 -5.67 -0.04
CA GLN A 161 18.81 -5.75 1.31
C GLN A 161 19.34 -7.04 1.98
N PRO A 162 20.52 -6.99 2.60
CA PRO A 162 21.11 -8.13 3.31
C PRO A 162 20.29 -8.47 4.56
N ARG A 163 20.26 -9.77 4.86
CA ARG A 163 19.67 -10.36 6.06
C ARG A 163 20.65 -11.34 6.66
N LEU A 164 20.89 -11.22 7.94
CA LEU A 164 21.77 -12.12 8.67
C LEU A 164 21.17 -12.39 10.04
N SER A 165 21.09 -13.64 10.43
CA SER A 165 20.82 -14.00 11.81
C SER A 165 21.67 -15.19 12.25
N ALA A 166 22.03 -15.18 13.52
CA ALA A 166 22.82 -16.25 14.15
C ALA A 166 22.16 -16.65 15.45
N ARG A 167 22.15 -17.96 15.74
CA ARG A 167 21.76 -18.53 17.01
C ARG A 167 22.89 -19.42 17.50
N TYR A 168 23.39 -19.12 18.70
CA TYR A 168 24.41 -19.97 19.37
C TYR A 168 23.83 -20.54 20.67
N ARG A 169 23.86 -21.85 20.79
CA ARG A 169 23.44 -22.59 21.97
C ARG A 169 24.67 -22.93 22.86
N PHE A 170 24.75 -22.25 23.99
CA PHE A 170 25.84 -22.50 24.97
C PHE A 170 25.68 -23.84 25.70
N HIS A 171 24.45 -24.13 26.10
CA HIS A 171 24.02 -25.40 26.73
C HIS A 171 22.48 -25.53 26.57
N ASP A 172 21.92 -26.66 27.03
CA ASP A 172 20.49 -26.99 26.78
C ASP A 172 19.48 -25.98 27.37
N GLY A 173 19.87 -25.20 28.36
CA GLY A 173 19.01 -24.16 28.98
C GLY A 173 19.32 -22.74 28.52
N PHE A 174 20.33 -22.50 27.67
CA PHE A 174 20.73 -21.15 27.31
C PHE A 174 21.25 -21.02 25.89
N ALA A 175 20.62 -20.10 25.11
CA ALA A 175 21.04 -19.74 23.77
C ALA A 175 20.97 -18.22 23.58
N ALA A 176 21.91 -17.65 22.82
CA ALA A 176 21.86 -16.27 22.33
C ALA A 176 21.45 -16.23 20.87
N LYS A 177 20.76 -15.15 20.50
CA LYS A 177 20.39 -14.85 19.11
C LYS A 177 20.76 -13.41 18.80
N ALA A 178 21.25 -13.18 17.58
CA ALA A 178 21.50 -11.85 17.03
C ALA A 178 21.00 -11.82 15.59
N SER A 179 20.51 -10.69 15.14
CA SER A 179 20.04 -10.51 13.75
C SER A 179 20.33 -9.11 13.24
N PHE A 180 20.49 -9.01 11.93
CA PHE A 180 20.57 -7.76 11.19
C PHE A 180 19.74 -7.89 9.91
N THR A 181 18.91 -6.88 9.64
CA THR A 181 18.12 -6.84 8.41
C THR A 181 18.05 -5.41 7.90
N GLN A 182 18.31 -5.22 6.60
CA GLN A 182 18.02 -3.99 5.87
C GLN A 182 16.80 -4.20 4.98
N MET A 183 15.91 -3.22 4.94
CA MET A 183 14.70 -3.23 4.12
C MET A 183 14.48 -1.89 3.44
N GLU A 184 13.86 -1.92 2.26
CA GLU A 184 13.36 -0.72 1.58
C GLU A 184 11.88 -0.83 1.28
N GLN A 185 11.19 0.33 1.32
CA GLN A 185 9.76 0.44 1.04
C GLN A 185 9.54 1.47 -0.06
N TYR A 186 8.78 1.08 -1.09
CA TYR A 186 8.52 1.88 -2.29
C TYR A 186 7.11 2.46 -2.34
N VAL A 187 6.19 1.93 -1.57
CA VAL A 187 4.80 2.36 -1.52
C VAL A 187 4.47 2.85 -0.13
N HIS A 188 3.87 4.02 -0.04
CA HIS A 188 3.56 4.67 1.23
C HIS A 188 2.07 4.93 1.35
N LEU A 189 1.54 4.72 2.54
CA LEU A 189 0.23 5.19 2.94
C LEU A 189 0.39 6.57 3.59
N LEU A 190 -0.13 7.59 2.93
CA LEU A 190 -0.25 8.92 3.52
C LEU A 190 -1.61 8.97 4.22
N SER A 191 -1.58 9.20 5.51
CA SER A 191 -2.78 9.41 6.33
C SER A 191 -2.84 10.88 6.73
N SER A 192 -3.96 11.53 6.50
CA SER A 192 -4.17 12.89 6.97
C SER A 192 -4.51 12.90 8.46
N SER A 193 -4.24 14.03 9.11
CA SER A 193 -4.37 14.26 10.55
C SER A 193 -5.73 13.83 11.14
N PRO A 194 -5.79 13.40 12.41
CA PRO A 194 -7.00 12.88 13.08
C PRO A 194 -8.16 13.88 13.22
N ILE A 195 -7.98 15.15 12.87
CA ILE A 195 -9.03 16.17 12.92
C ILE A 195 -9.77 16.32 11.58
N SER A 196 -9.18 15.87 10.49
CA SER A 196 -9.83 15.75 9.18
C SER A 196 -10.26 14.32 8.94
N LEU A 197 -11.23 14.14 8.06
CA LEU A 197 -11.70 12.83 7.63
C LEU A 197 -10.52 11.93 7.26
N PRO A 198 -10.48 10.66 7.69
CA PRO A 198 -9.38 9.75 7.42
C PRO A 198 -9.30 9.50 5.91
N THR A 199 -8.37 10.16 5.25
CA THR A 199 -8.13 9.96 3.82
C THR A 199 -6.88 9.12 3.66
N ASP A 200 -7.07 7.84 3.37
CA ASP A 200 -5.98 6.93 3.04
C ASP A 200 -5.56 7.15 1.59
N LEU A 201 -4.36 7.65 1.41
CA LEU A 201 -3.78 7.91 0.10
C LEU A 201 -2.55 7.03 -0.13
N TRP A 202 -2.68 6.05 -1.00
CA TRP A 202 -1.56 5.20 -1.40
C TRP A 202 -0.77 5.86 -2.51
N VAL A 203 0.51 6.10 -2.25
CA VAL A 203 1.41 6.76 -3.20
C VAL A 203 2.70 5.98 -3.36
N PRO A 204 3.24 5.88 -4.59
CA PRO A 204 4.58 5.35 -4.81
C PRO A 204 5.64 6.39 -4.47
N VAL A 205 6.87 5.93 -4.28
CA VAL A 205 8.04 6.81 -4.40
C VAL A 205 8.05 7.46 -5.79
N THR A 206 8.64 8.65 -5.89
CA THR A 206 8.69 9.43 -7.13
C THR A 206 10.14 9.82 -7.43
N LYS A 207 10.40 10.50 -8.55
CA LYS A 207 11.72 11.06 -8.83
C LYS A 207 12.25 12.01 -7.73
N ASN A 208 11.35 12.60 -6.94
CA ASN A 208 11.67 13.56 -5.89
C ASN A 208 11.62 12.97 -4.48
N ILE A 209 10.94 11.82 -4.31
CA ILE A 209 10.76 11.15 -3.02
C ILE A 209 11.45 9.79 -3.12
N ARG A 210 12.50 9.60 -2.36
CA ARG A 210 13.28 8.36 -2.33
C ARG A 210 12.56 7.27 -1.52
N PRO A 211 12.89 5.98 -1.78
CA PRO A 211 12.45 4.88 -0.93
C PRO A 211 12.83 5.09 0.55
N MET A 212 11.95 4.67 1.43
CA MET A 212 12.23 4.65 2.85
C MET A 212 13.08 3.42 3.16
N ARG A 213 14.16 3.60 3.92
CA ARG A 213 15.09 2.54 4.32
C ARG A 213 14.99 2.31 5.82
N SER A 214 14.92 1.04 6.21
CA SER A 214 14.90 0.60 7.60
C SER A 214 16.06 -0.36 7.87
N TYR A 215 16.64 -0.23 9.06
CA TYR A 215 17.63 -1.15 9.61
C TYR A 215 17.09 -1.72 10.91
N GLN A 216 17.19 -3.04 11.08
CA GLN A 216 16.78 -3.74 12.29
C GLN A 216 17.95 -4.57 12.82
N TYR A 217 18.16 -4.51 14.13
CA TYR A 217 19.20 -5.20 14.85
C TYR A 217 18.61 -6.09 15.93
#